data_bdb209caf80dc90e6055f5b270c2bd40
#
_entry.id   bdb209caf80dc90e6055f5b270c2bd40
#
_cell.length_a   1.000
_cell.length_b   1.000
_cell.length_c   1.000
_cell.angle_alpha   90.00
_cell.angle_beta   90.00
_cell.angle_gamma   90.00
#
_symmetry.space_group_name_H-M   'P 1'
#
loop_
_entity.id
_entity.type
_entity.pdbx_description
1 polymer ?
#
loop_
_entity_poly.entity_id
_entity_poly.type
_entity_poly.pdbx_seq_one_letter_code
_entity_poly.pdbx_strand_id
1 'polypeptide(L)'
;MLVSCNRAKSLICGELIAVRTLRFFISSRAAGPTCRVNTVPSQVIRGAASAPAVNVRTIATDGELADGPARVLLPLLGIYALGTVSLQGFNLVYLRVAQDIGAGDASGLITAIPGIVLGVACFLYGTLGDFIPLRRIVDVGIALIVAGSLLGFAFSSSLVGVIVARALQTLGYQAAASAYMILATAIRDPKKRGLYVGLMCAAFQGGTAIGMLSGGILADINWALLLLIPLAGLAFLPIMGRRVPARARAGRVDVVGLAIFSSLALLLTLVASNPRWWLIAGLVLGGVIFWRYIGRARAPFITRSFFTNVPWARSISLILIVYCMNFTVAPLMNCIGDAYYGLTPAQVSVRLLPAYCVALATAMTSGAVMARIGRGRTVRACVSLILAGTALIALCMSMGPWVITAAMCFIYAGFGALFTPIYDTVFATVAPGQNGRAVAMNDLAMQGSAAIGIGVFTPLLASGGFRAIALICVLAAATGIAGDWAHEYLYRRGR
;
A
#
# COMPACT_ATOMS: atom_id res chain seq x y z
N MET A 1 -37.79 37.39 -15.44
CA MET A 1 -37.20 36.57 -16.49
C MET A 1 -35.72 36.93 -16.75
N LEU A 2 -34.97 37.34 -15.69
CA LEU A 2 -33.58 37.80 -15.78
C LEU A 2 -32.69 37.30 -14.61
N VAL A 3 -33.15 36.28 -13.86
CA VAL A 3 -32.39 35.67 -12.73
C VAL A 3 -31.90 34.27 -13.06
N SER A 4 -32.22 33.72 -14.22
CA SER A 4 -31.88 32.34 -14.64
C SER A 4 -30.54 32.20 -15.38
N CYS A 5 -29.84 33.31 -15.70
CA CYS A 5 -28.66 33.26 -16.57
C CYS A 5 -27.31 33.23 -15.83
N ASN A 6 -27.28 33.47 -14.52
CA ASN A 6 -26.02 33.52 -13.76
C ASN A 6 -25.65 32.23 -13.01
N ARG A 7 -26.54 31.22 -12.98
CA ARG A 7 -26.25 29.87 -12.46
C ARG A 7 -25.62 28.91 -13.49
N ALA A 8 -25.69 29.26 -14.76
CA ALA A 8 -25.14 28.45 -15.84
C ALA A 8 -23.64 28.67 -16.06
N LYS A 9 -23.06 29.76 -15.55
CA LYS A 9 -21.62 30.06 -15.75
C LYS A 9 -20.66 29.38 -14.77
N SER A 10 -21.13 28.89 -13.63
CA SER A 10 -20.29 28.14 -12.70
C SER A 10 -20.27 26.63 -12.96
N LEU A 11 -21.19 26.12 -13.77
CA LEU A 11 -21.29 24.70 -14.17
C LEU A 11 -20.48 24.36 -15.42
N ILE A 12 -20.13 25.36 -16.23
CA ILE A 12 -19.43 25.14 -17.53
C ILE A 12 -17.93 24.83 -17.37
N CYS A 13 -17.33 25.14 -16.22
CA CYS A 13 -15.90 24.83 -15.98
C CYS A 13 -15.65 23.39 -15.51
N GLY A 14 -16.69 22.64 -15.10
CA GLY A 14 -16.59 21.24 -14.67
C GLY A 14 -16.88 20.20 -15.76
N GLU A 15 -17.57 20.57 -16.83
CA GLU A 15 -18.12 19.63 -17.83
C GLU A 15 -17.32 19.52 -19.14
N LEU A 16 -16.25 20.27 -19.33
CA LEU A 16 -15.45 20.17 -20.58
C LEU A 16 -14.71 18.85 -20.74
N ILE A 17 -14.69 17.99 -19.75
CA ILE A 17 -14.09 16.64 -19.80
C ILE A 17 -15.12 15.57 -20.19
N ALA A 18 -16.41 15.79 -19.90
CA ALA A 18 -17.49 14.85 -20.24
C ALA A 18 -17.91 14.92 -21.73
N VAL A 19 -17.68 16.04 -22.40
CA VAL A 19 -18.12 16.25 -23.79
C VAL A 19 -17.21 15.55 -24.82
N ARG A 20 -15.99 15.17 -24.46
CA ARG A 20 -15.10 14.41 -25.38
C ARG A 20 -15.38 12.91 -25.43
N THR A 21 -16.03 12.36 -24.41
CA THR A 21 -16.46 10.94 -24.39
C THR A 21 -17.85 10.72 -25.00
N LEU A 22 -18.67 11.74 -25.09
CA LEU A 22 -20.02 11.64 -25.67
C LEU A 22 -20.04 11.79 -27.19
N ARG A 23 -19.00 12.32 -27.82
CA ARG A 23 -18.90 12.43 -29.28
C ARG A 23 -18.67 11.12 -30.02
N PHE A 24 -18.37 10.04 -29.31
CA PHE A 24 -18.21 8.72 -29.92
C PHE A 24 -19.50 7.88 -30.00
N PHE A 25 -20.59 8.36 -29.33
CA PHE A 25 -21.85 7.60 -29.27
C PHE A 25 -23.02 8.24 -30.02
N ILE A 26 -22.89 9.45 -30.56
CA ILE A 26 -23.97 10.13 -31.30
C ILE A 26 -23.51 10.52 -32.70
N SER A 27 -23.11 9.52 -33.48
CA SER A 27 -22.93 9.64 -34.92
C SER A 27 -23.79 8.61 -35.64
N SER A 28 -25.08 8.64 -35.40
CA SER A 28 -26.10 8.17 -36.38
C SER A 28 -27.49 8.65 -35.98
N ARG A 29 -27.95 9.67 -36.64
CA ARG A 29 -29.28 9.98 -37.15
C ARG A 29 -29.67 11.44 -36.97
N ALA A 30 -30.04 11.98 -38.15
CA ALA A 30 -31.02 13.02 -38.44
C ALA A 30 -30.59 14.49 -38.42
N ALA A 31 -30.67 15.07 -39.59
CA ALA A 31 -30.50 16.46 -39.97
C ALA A 31 -31.60 17.38 -39.43
N GLY A 32 -31.24 18.68 -39.22
CA GLY A 32 -32.14 19.81 -39.02
C GLY A 32 -31.50 20.97 -38.23
N PRO A 33 -31.91 22.23 -38.33
CA PRO A 33 -31.10 23.30 -38.88
C PRO A 33 -30.39 24.24 -37.87
N THR A 34 -29.25 24.72 -38.29
CA THR A 34 -28.53 25.98 -37.99
C THR A 34 -28.78 26.74 -36.68
N CYS A 35 -27.83 26.61 -35.74
CA CYS A 35 -27.58 27.63 -34.72
C CYS A 35 -26.16 28.21 -34.92
N ARG A 36 -26.04 29.54 -35.17
CA ARG A 36 -24.78 30.25 -35.26
C ARG A 36 -24.08 30.28 -33.87
N VAL A 37 -22.92 29.71 -33.76
CA VAL A 37 -22.04 29.83 -32.59
C VAL A 37 -21.12 31.04 -32.83
N ASN A 38 -21.23 32.06 -31.98
CA ASN A 38 -20.31 33.19 -31.94
C ASN A 38 -18.93 32.71 -31.49
N THR A 39 -17.92 33.05 -32.30
CA THR A 39 -16.49 32.73 -32.07
C THR A 39 -15.98 33.47 -30.82
N VAL A 40 -15.44 32.70 -29.87
CA VAL A 40 -14.70 33.19 -28.70
C VAL A 40 -13.30 33.67 -29.14
N PRO A 41 -12.79 34.83 -28.70
CA PRO A 41 -11.50 35.36 -29.13
C PRO A 41 -10.34 34.45 -28.76
N SER A 42 -9.44 34.24 -29.72
CA SER A 42 -8.28 33.32 -29.66
C SER A 42 -7.19 33.66 -28.63
N GLN A 43 -7.34 34.72 -27.85
CA GLN A 43 -6.35 35.13 -26.83
C GLN A 43 -6.49 34.41 -25.48
N VAL A 44 -7.66 33.82 -25.15
CA VAL A 44 -7.86 33.10 -23.88
C VAL A 44 -7.26 31.68 -23.94
N ILE A 45 -6.96 31.14 -25.11
CA ILE A 45 -6.41 29.78 -25.28
C ILE A 45 -4.87 29.72 -25.12
N ARG A 46 -4.16 30.87 -25.20
CA ARG A 46 -2.69 30.89 -25.08
C ARG A 46 -2.15 30.83 -23.65
N GLY A 47 -2.95 31.09 -22.63
CA GLY A 47 -2.52 31.06 -21.21
C GLY A 47 -2.55 29.66 -20.57
N ALA A 48 -3.27 28.69 -21.16
CA ALA A 48 -3.40 27.34 -20.61
C ALA A 48 -2.42 26.29 -21.22
N ALA A 49 -1.58 26.73 -22.16
CA ALA A 49 -0.69 25.83 -22.94
C ALA A 49 0.72 25.66 -22.36
N SER A 50 1.03 26.21 -21.18
CA SER A 50 2.39 26.17 -20.60
C SER A 50 2.57 25.26 -19.37
N ALA A 51 1.59 24.42 -19.03
CA ALA A 51 1.88 23.26 -18.18
C ALA A 51 2.36 22.13 -19.10
N PRO A 52 3.60 21.59 -18.93
CA PRO A 52 4.02 20.46 -19.75
C PRO A 52 3.07 19.31 -19.48
N ALA A 53 2.25 18.96 -20.46
CA ALA A 53 1.49 17.73 -20.47
C ALA A 53 2.50 16.61 -20.25
N VAL A 54 2.42 15.94 -19.10
CA VAL A 54 3.25 14.78 -18.78
C VAL A 54 2.92 13.71 -19.81
N ASN A 55 3.74 13.67 -20.84
CA ASN A 55 3.58 12.75 -21.95
C ASN A 55 4.10 11.38 -21.48
N VAL A 56 3.25 10.56 -20.89
CA VAL A 56 3.52 9.15 -20.50
C VAL A 56 3.99 8.30 -21.71
N ARG A 57 3.97 8.88 -22.91
CA ARG A 57 4.24 8.20 -24.19
C ARG A 57 5.70 7.79 -24.46
N THR A 58 6.67 8.06 -23.55
CA THR A 58 8.09 7.87 -23.90
C THR A 58 8.85 6.89 -22.99
N ILE A 59 8.19 6.10 -22.14
CA ILE A 59 8.89 5.17 -21.23
C ILE A 59 9.16 3.80 -21.86
N ALA A 60 8.30 3.36 -22.77
CA ALA A 60 8.55 2.15 -23.57
C ALA A 60 8.28 2.46 -25.04
N THR A 61 9.30 2.41 -25.88
CA THR A 61 9.09 2.35 -27.32
C THR A 61 8.49 0.98 -27.65
N ASP A 62 7.54 0.96 -28.57
CA ASP A 62 6.75 -0.21 -28.98
C ASP A 62 7.58 -1.47 -29.35
N GLY A 63 8.89 -1.36 -29.50
CA GLY A 63 9.81 -2.46 -29.83
C GLY A 63 10.35 -3.24 -28.61
N GLU A 64 10.47 -2.62 -27.42
CA GLU A 64 11.10 -3.31 -26.26
C GLU A 64 10.13 -4.22 -25.49
N LEU A 65 8.82 -3.94 -25.57
CA LEU A 65 7.77 -4.80 -24.99
C LEU A 65 7.06 -5.66 -26.04
N ALA A 66 7.40 -5.50 -27.35
CA ALA A 66 6.76 -6.26 -28.43
C ALA A 66 7.06 -7.77 -28.36
N ASP A 67 8.22 -8.17 -27.84
CA ASP A 67 8.65 -9.58 -27.72
C ASP A 67 8.01 -10.35 -26.55
N GLY A 68 6.94 -9.83 -25.98
CA GLY A 68 6.15 -10.43 -24.91
C GLY A 68 6.47 -9.85 -23.52
N PRO A 69 5.58 -8.99 -23.00
CA PRO A 69 5.75 -8.36 -21.68
C PRO A 69 5.92 -9.38 -20.54
N ALA A 70 5.41 -10.60 -20.70
CA ALA A 70 5.52 -11.67 -19.74
C ALA A 70 6.98 -12.04 -19.39
N ARG A 71 7.90 -11.99 -20.35
CA ARG A 71 9.32 -12.35 -20.15
C ARG A 71 10.08 -11.42 -19.20
N VAL A 72 9.58 -10.20 -18.97
CA VAL A 72 10.14 -9.23 -18.02
C VAL A 72 9.28 -9.16 -16.75
N LEU A 73 7.96 -9.11 -16.93
CA LEU A 73 7.04 -8.92 -15.82
C LEU A 73 6.98 -10.13 -14.88
N LEU A 74 6.93 -11.36 -15.39
CA LEU A 74 6.83 -12.54 -14.54
C LEU A 74 8.06 -12.76 -13.63
N PRO A 75 9.31 -12.61 -14.09
CA PRO A 75 10.47 -12.62 -13.21
C PRO A 75 10.45 -11.56 -12.10
N LEU A 76 10.09 -10.32 -12.45
CA LEU A 76 9.94 -9.24 -11.45
C LEU A 76 8.87 -9.57 -10.41
N LEU A 77 7.75 -10.13 -10.86
CA LEU A 77 6.67 -10.59 -10.00
C LEU A 77 7.12 -11.72 -9.08
N GLY A 78 7.93 -12.67 -9.59
CA GLY A 78 8.49 -13.76 -8.80
C GLY A 78 9.42 -13.27 -7.69
N ILE A 79 10.31 -12.31 -7.99
CA ILE A 79 11.18 -11.66 -6.99
C ILE A 79 10.35 -10.97 -5.91
N TYR A 80 9.33 -10.21 -6.32
CA TYR A 80 8.41 -9.56 -5.40
C TYR A 80 7.65 -10.57 -4.51
N ALA A 81 7.11 -11.63 -5.10
CA ALA A 81 6.37 -12.66 -4.36
C ALA A 81 7.24 -13.32 -3.29
N LEU A 82 8.48 -13.70 -3.62
CA LEU A 82 9.41 -14.30 -2.66
C LEU A 82 9.81 -13.33 -1.55
N GLY A 83 9.99 -12.05 -1.86
CA GLY A 83 10.18 -11.00 -0.84
C GLY A 83 8.97 -10.88 0.10
N THR A 84 7.76 -10.93 -0.46
CA THR A 84 6.51 -10.92 0.31
C THR A 84 6.39 -12.15 1.20
N VAL A 85 6.77 -13.34 0.72
CA VAL A 85 6.81 -14.58 1.51
C VAL A 85 7.67 -14.38 2.76
N SER A 86 8.91 -13.89 2.60
CA SER A 86 9.78 -13.63 3.74
C SER A 86 9.20 -12.58 4.69
N LEU A 87 8.71 -11.44 4.16
CA LEU A 87 8.12 -10.37 4.97
C LEU A 87 6.98 -10.88 5.85
N GLN A 88 6.06 -11.60 5.27
CA GLN A 88 4.84 -12.05 5.95
C GLN A 88 5.11 -13.25 6.89
N GLY A 89 6.10 -14.10 6.56
CA GLY A 89 6.56 -15.14 7.47
C GLY A 89 7.07 -14.53 8.79
N PHE A 90 7.92 -13.51 8.70
CA PHE A 90 8.38 -12.79 9.89
C PHE A 90 7.26 -12.09 10.64
N ASN A 91 6.28 -11.51 9.94
CA ASN A 91 5.14 -10.86 10.59
C ASN A 91 4.32 -11.81 11.47
N LEU A 92 4.30 -13.10 11.14
CA LEU A 92 3.64 -14.11 11.99
C LEU A 92 4.46 -14.44 13.23
N VAL A 93 5.78 -14.61 13.07
CA VAL A 93 6.64 -15.26 14.09
C VAL A 93 7.61 -14.30 14.80
N TYR A 94 7.51 -13.00 14.60
CA TYR A 94 8.48 -12.03 15.11
C TYR A 94 8.66 -12.09 16.65
N LEU A 95 7.60 -12.43 17.40
CA LEU A 95 7.70 -12.58 18.86
C LEU A 95 8.55 -13.78 19.23
N ARG A 96 8.44 -14.90 18.51
CA ARG A 96 9.29 -16.09 18.70
C ARG A 96 10.76 -15.75 18.38
N VAL A 97 10.98 -15.07 17.24
CA VAL A 97 12.32 -14.57 16.87
C VAL A 97 12.88 -13.67 17.99
N ALA A 98 12.08 -12.76 18.50
CA ALA A 98 12.49 -11.85 19.57
C ALA A 98 12.84 -12.57 20.88
N GLN A 99 12.12 -13.63 21.22
CA GLN A 99 12.44 -14.48 22.38
C GLN A 99 13.77 -15.18 22.20
N ASP A 100 14.00 -15.77 21.03
CA ASP A 100 15.24 -16.52 20.73
C ASP A 100 16.50 -15.63 20.75
N ILE A 101 16.37 -14.34 20.36
CA ILE A 101 17.50 -13.37 20.35
C ILE A 101 17.53 -12.45 21.58
N GLY A 102 16.61 -12.62 22.54
CA GLY A 102 16.56 -11.81 23.75
C GLY A 102 16.22 -10.34 23.53
N ALA A 103 15.34 -10.03 22.53
CA ALA A 103 15.04 -8.66 22.13
C ALA A 103 14.14 -7.87 23.10
N GLY A 104 13.47 -8.54 24.07
CA GLY A 104 12.62 -7.91 25.07
C GLY A 104 11.58 -6.95 24.48
N ASP A 105 11.48 -5.75 25.06
CA ASP A 105 10.51 -4.69 24.65
C ASP A 105 10.72 -4.18 23.22
N ALA A 106 11.90 -4.42 22.62
CA ALA A 106 12.20 -3.99 21.25
C ALA A 106 11.72 -4.98 20.17
N SER A 107 11.03 -6.06 20.55
CA SER A 107 10.58 -7.12 19.65
C SER A 107 9.74 -6.61 18.47
N GLY A 108 8.86 -5.63 18.68
CA GLY A 108 8.03 -5.03 17.63
C GLY A 108 8.80 -4.35 16.52
N LEU A 109 10.04 -3.89 16.79
CA LEU A 109 10.90 -3.24 15.80
C LEU A 109 11.31 -4.19 14.66
N ILE A 110 11.35 -5.50 14.93
CA ILE A 110 11.64 -6.54 13.91
C ILE A 110 10.66 -6.46 12.73
N THR A 111 9.43 -6.03 12.94
CA THR A 111 8.39 -5.92 11.91
C THR A 111 8.06 -4.47 11.58
N ALA A 112 8.05 -3.57 12.56
CA ALA A 112 7.69 -2.17 12.38
C ALA A 112 8.69 -1.44 11.47
N ILE A 113 10.00 -1.59 11.67
CA ILE A 113 11.01 -0.91 10.86
C ILE A 113 10.96 -1.38 9.39
N PRO A 114 10.98 -2.69 9.06
CA PRO A 114 10.80 -3.14 7.68
C PRO A 114 9.47 -2.69 7.05
N GLY A 115 8.38 -2.63 7.82
CA GLY A 115 7.08 -2.13 7.35
C GLY A 115 7.14 -0.67 6.91
N ILE A 116 7.82 0.19 7.67
CA ILE A 116 8.04 1.59 7.29
C ILE A 116 8.97 1.69 6.08
N VAL A 117 10.06 0.93 6.10
CA VAL A 117 10.98 0.87 4.96
C VAL A 117 10.23 0.47 3.69
N LEU A 118 9.26 -0.46 3.79
CA LEU A 118 8.40 -0.83 2.68
C LEU A 118 7.59 0.37 2.16
N GLY A 119 6.91 1.10 3.05
CA GLY A 119 6.13 2.28 2.67
C GLY A 119 6.99 3.37 2.02
N VAL A 120 8.14 3.65 2.61
CA VAL A 120 9.13 4.61 2.06
C VAL A 120 9.65 4.14 0.71
N ALA A 121 9.97 2.85 0.56
CA ALA A 121 10.46 2.27 -0.68
C ALA A 121 9.44 2.33 -1.81
N CYS A 122 8.15 2.08 -1.54
CA CYS A 122 7.07 2.25 -2.51
C CYS A 122 7.10 3.67 -3.10
N PHE A 123 7.22 4.66 -2.22
CA PHE A 123 7.27 6.05 -2.62
C PHE A 123 8.57 6.41 -3.37
N LEU A 124 9.71 5.98 -2.82
CA LEU A 124 11.04 6.22 -3.38
C LEU A 124 11.15 5.69 -4.82
N TYR A 125 10.85 4.41 -5.03
CA TYR A 125 10.98 3.79 -6.35
C TYR A 125 9.92 4.26 -7.34
N GLY A 126 8.72 4.59 -6.89
CA GLY A 126 7.71 5.23 -7.72
C GLY A 126 8.17 6.59 -8.28
N THR A 127 8.93 7.35 -7.47
CA THR A 127 9.50 8.63 -7.88
C THR A 127 10.79 8.46 -8.70
N LEU A 128 11.69 7.57 -8.25
CA LEU A 128 12.97 7.32 -8.93
C LEU A 128 12.80 6.69 -10.31
N GLY A 129 11.74 5.90 -10.52
CA GLY A 129 11.46 5.27 -11.81
C GLY A 129 11.27 6.25 -12.97
N ASP A 130 10.95 7.52 -12.67
CA ASP A 130 10.89 8.58 -13.68
C ASP A 130 12.28 9.10 -14.09
N PHE A 131 13.29 8.98 -13.21
CA PHE A 131 14.60 9.64 -13.38
C PHE A 131 15.78 8.67 -13.50
N ILE A 132 15.65 7.46 -12.95
CA ILE A 132 16.69 6.44 -12.97
C ILE A 132 16.24 5.28 -13.88
N PRO A 133 17.13 4.69 -14.70
CA PRO A 133 16.80 3.52 -15.49
C PRO A 133 16.25 2.39 -14.60
N LEU A 134 15.08 1.85 -14.95
CA LEU A 134 14.44 0.78 -14.18
C LEU A 134 15.38 -0.40 -13.95
N ARG A 135 16.24 -0.69 -14.93
CA ARG A 135 17.26 -1.72 -14.81
C ARG A 135 18.19 -1.49 -13.61
N ARG A 136 18.71 -0.26 -13.42
CA ARG A 136 19.57 0.07 -12.28
C ARG A 136 18.83 -0.07 -10.94
N ILE A 137 17.57 0.31 -10.91
CA ILE A 137 16.71 0.15 -9.71
C ILE A 137 16.61 -1.33 -9.35
N VAL A 138 16.35 -2.20 -10.35
CA VAL A 138 16.23 -3.64 -10.14
C VAL A 138 17.58 -4.27 -9.77
N ASP A 139 18.69 -3.90 -10.46
CA ASP A 139 20.03 -4.44 -10.17
C ASP A 139 20.46 -4.10 -8.72
N VAL A 140 20.25 -2.84 -8.29
CA VAL A 140 20.48 -2.43 -6.89
C VAL A 140 19.54 -3.18 -5.94
N GLY A 141 18.27 -3.34 -6.30
CA GLY A 141 17.30 -4.10 -5.52
C GLY A 141 17.76 -5.55 -5.27
N ILE A 142 18.26 -6.21 -6.30
CA ILE A 142 18.79 -7.58 -6.19
C ILE A 142 20.04 -7.63 -5.30
N ALA A 143 20.96 -6.67 -5.45
CA ALA A 143 22.13 -6.57 -4.58
C ALA A 143 21.72 -6.39 -3.10
N LEU A 144 20.69 -5.59 -2.83
CA LEU A 144 20.14 -5.38 -1.49
C LEU A 144 19.49 -6.67 -0.93
N ILE A 145 18.78 -7.45 -1.76
CA ILE A 145 18.23 -8.75 -1.35
C ILE A 145 19.37 -9.68 -0.95
N VAL A 146 20.40 -9.81 -1.78
CA VAL A 146 21.56 -10.69 -1.49
C VAL A 146 22.26 -10.25 -0.22
N ALA A 147 22.61 -8.97 -0.12
CA ALA A 147 23.27 -8.43 1.07
C ALA A 147 22.42 -8.63 2.34
N GLY A 148 21.14 -8.30 2.28
CA GLY A 148 20.22 -8.47 3.40
C GLY A 148 20.06 -9.93 3.81
N SER A 149 19.97 -10.85 2.86
CA SER A 149 19.83 -12.29 3.17
C SER A 149 21.08 -12.86 3.81
N LEU A 150 22.26 -12.58 3.26
CA LEU A 150 23.53 -13.09 3.78
C LEU A 150 23.88 -12.47 5.14
N LEU A 151 23.78 -11.15 5.26
CA LEU A 151 24.03 -10.44 6.52
C LEU A 151 23.03 -10.89 7.60
N GLY A 152 21.75 -11.03 7.25
CA GLY A 152 20.74 -11.46 8.21
C GLY A 152 20.99 -12.86 8.73
N PHE A 153 21.34 -13.80 7.86
CA PHE A 153 21.66 -15.15 8.26
C PHE A 153 22.94 -15.20 9.14
N ALA A 154 23.98 -14.45 8.75
CA ALA A 154 25.23 -14.37 9.51
C ALA A 154 25.08 -13.71 10.89
N PHE A 155 24.21 -12.70 11.00
CA PHE A 155 23.95 -11.93 12.24
C PHE A 155 22.57 -12.21 12.82
N SER A 156 22.03 -13.42 12.63
CA SER A 156 20.69 -13.79 13.09
C SER A 156 20.53 -13.75 14.61
N SER A 157 21.60 -13.85 15.39
CA SER A 157 21.58 -13.70 16.85
C SER A 157 21.48 -12.24 17.35
N SER A 158 21.59 -11.26 16.45
CA SER A 158 21.55 -9.83 16.79
C SER A 158 20.24 -9.17 16.34
N LEU A 159 19.55 -8.50 17.26
CA LEU A 159 18.34 -7.72 16.93
C LEU A 159 18.63 -6.70 15.82
N VAL A 160 19.72 -5.95 15.92
CA VAL A 160 20.10 -4.95 14.91
C VAL A 160 20.40 -5.62 13.58
N GLY A 161 21.12 -6.77 13.61
CA GLY A 161 21.43 -7.57 12.42
C GLY A 161 20.15 -8.00 11.69
N VAL A 162 19.17 -8.55 12.39
CA VAL A 162 17.89 -8.98 11.84
C VAL A 162 17.11 -7.78 11.26
N ILE A 163 17.01 -6.66 12.00
CA ILE A 163 16.28 -5.47 11.54
C ILE A 163 16.91 -4.89 10.26
N VAL A 164 18.25 -4.72 10.25
CA VAL A 164 18.98 -4.18 9.08
C VAL A 164 18.82 -5.11 7.89
N ALA A 165 18.99 -6.40 8.09
CA ALA A 165 18.83 -7.41 7.04
C ALA A 165 17.44 -7.34 6.41
N ARG A 166 16.38 -7.32 7.22
CA ARG A 166 15.00 -7.22 6.76
C ARG A 166 14.70 -5.89 6.05
N ALA A 167 15.28 -4.79 6.54
CA ALA A 167 15.17 -3.49 5.88
C ALA A 167 15.80 -3.53 4.48
N LEU A 168 17.00 -4.09 4.34
CA LEU A 168 17.68 -4.26 3.05
C LEU A 168 16.89 -5.16 2.10
N GLN A 169 16.39 -6.30 2.58
CA GLN A 169 15.55 -7.20 1.79
C GLN A 169 14.28 -6.48 1.31
N THR A 170 13.63 -5.70 2.20
CA THR A 170 12.41 -4.95 1.89
C THR A 170 12.66 -3.90 0.81
N LEU A 171 13.73 -3.11 0.92
CA LEU A 171 14.15 -2.21 -0.15
C LEU A 171 14.38 -2.97 -1.46
N GLY A 172 15.02 -4.13 -1.38
CA GLY A 172 15.39 -4.92 -2.55
C GLY A 172 14.19 -5.44 -3.33
N TYR A 173 13.27 -6.17 -2.69
CA TYR A 173 12.13 -6.74 -3.43
C TYR A 173 11.11 -5.67 -3.85
N GLN A 174 11.01 -4.56 -3.11
CA GLN A 174 10.14 -3.45 -3.49
C GLN A 174 10.62 -2.74 -4.76
N ALA A 175 11.92 -2.76 -5.05
CA ALA A 175 12.46 -2.29 -6.33
C ALA A 175 11.88 -3.08 -7.51
N ALA A 176 11.79 -4.40 -7.39
CA ALA A 176 11.18 -5.26 -8.40
C ALA A 176 9.66 -5.02 -8.53
N ALA A 177 8.95 -4.83 -7.40
CA ALA A 177 7.54 -4.51 -7.38
C ALA A 177 7.23 -3.19 -8.10
N SER A 178 7.99 -2.14 -7.80
CA SER A 178 7.80 -0.82 -8.41
C SER A 178 8.13 -0.84 -9.90
N ALA A 179 9.21 -1.51 -10.30
CA ALA A 179 9.55 -1.70 -11.72
C ALA A 179 8.45 -2.48 -12.46
N TYR A 180 7.90 -3.53 -11.83
CA TYR A 180 6.76 -4.26 -12.37
C TYR A 180 5.55 -3.36 -12.60
N MET A 181 5.14 -2.59 -11.60
CA MET A 181 3.97 -1.70 -11.70
C MET A 181 4.15 -0.61 -12.76
N ILE A 182 5.33 -0.01 -12.85
CA ILE A 182 5.65 1.00 -13.87
C ILE A 182 5.50 0.38 -15.28
N LEU A 183 6.04 -0.81 -15.51
CA LEU A 183 5.95 -1.50 -16.79
C LEU A 183 4.53 -2.01 -17.09
N ALA A 184 3.84 -2.58 -16.10
CA ALA A 184 2.48 -3.09 -16.26
C ALA A 184 1.48 -1.97 -16.59
N THR A 185 1.61 -0.81 -15.94
CA THR A 185 0.74 0.35 -16.20
C THR A 185 1.02 1.04 -17.54
N ALA A 186 2.21 0.86 -18.12
CA ALA A 186 2.58 1.36 -19.44
C ALA A 186 1.98 0.54 -20.60
N ILE A 187 1.42 -0.64 -20.33
CA ILE A 187 0.76 -1.48 -21.36
C ILE A 187 -0.46 -0.75 -21.93
N ARG A 188 -0.49 -0.60 -23.28
CA ARG A 188 -1.56 0.14 -23.96
C ARG A 188 -2.91 -0.58 -23.96
N ASP A 189 -2.89 -1.91 -24.10
CA ASP A 189 -4.12 -2.73 -24.09
C ASP A 189 -4.73 -2.75 -22.68
N PRO A 190 -5.95 -2.21 -22.45
CA PRO A 190 -6.59 -2.17 -21.15
C PRO A 190 -6.81 -3.56 -20.54
N LYS A 191 -7.08 -4.57 -21.37
CA LYS A 191 -7.33 -5.95 -20.89
C LYS A 191 -6.03 -6.56 -20.36
N LYS A 192 -4.94 -6.47 -21.12
CA LYS A 192 -3.62 -6.96 -20.69
C LYS A 192 -3.11 -6.19 -19.48
N ARG A 193 -3.24 -4.85 -19.48
CA ARG A 193 -2.90 -4.03 -18.31
C ARG A 193 -3.64 -4.49 -17.06
N GLY A 194 -4.97 -4.65 -17.15
CA GLY A 194 -5.79 -5.14 -16.04
C GLY A 194 -5.36 -6.53 -15.55
N LEU A 195 -4.99 -7.44 -16.46
CA LEU A 195 -4.47 -8.76 -16.12
C LEU A 195 -3.17 -8.67 -15.31
N TYR A 196 -2.18 -7.89 -15.76
CA TYR A 196 -0.90 -7.80 -15.06
C TYR A 196 -1.02 -7.06 -13.72
N VAL A 197 -1.86 -6.02 -13.61
CA VAL A 197 -2.15 -5.38 -12.32
C VAL A 197 -2.85 -6.38 -11.37
N GLY A 198 -3.79 -7.18 -11.87
CA GLY A 198 -4.43 -8.25 -11.11
C GLY A 198 -3.45 -9.33 -10.63
N LEU A 199 -2.47 -9.71 -11.47
CA LEU A 199 -1.42 -10.65 -11.09
C LEU A 199 -0.54 -10.11 -9.94
N MET A 200 -0.31 -8.80 -9.87
CA MET A 200 0.39 -8.18 -8.74
C MET A 200 -0.38 -8.38 -7.42
N CYS A 201 -1.68 -8.13 -7.44
CA CYS A 201 -2.54 -8.37 -6.27
C CYS A 201 -2.56 -9.85 -5.88
N ALA A 202 -2.65 -10.75 -6.86
CA ALA A 202 -2.61 -12.19 -6.62
C ALA A 202 -1.27 -12.65 -6.04
N ALA A 203 -0.15 -12.09 -6.52
CA ALA A 203 1.19 -12.39 -6.00
C ALA A 203 1.36 -11.90 -4.56
N PHE A 204 0.79 -10.73 -4.20
CA PHE A 204 0.79 -10.24 -2.82
C PHE A 204 0.01 -11.19 -1.91
N GLN A 205 -1.23 -11.55 -2.27
CA GLN A 205 -2.08 -12.41 -1.44
C GLN A 205 -1.55 -13.85 -1.37
N GLY A 206 -1.09 -14.40 -2.51
CA GLY A 206 -0.45 -15.70 -2.56
C GLY A 206 0.88 -15.74 -1.80
N GLY A 207 1.71 -14.72 -1.96
CA GLY A 207 2.95 -14.53 -1.19
C GLY A 207 2.68 -14.43 0.30
N THR A 208 1.60 -13.74 0.70
CA THR A 208 1.18 -13.65 2.10
C THR A 208 0.77 -15.02 2.65
N ALA A 209 -0.06 -15.78 1.93
CA ALA A 209 -0.48 -17.11 2.35
C ALA A 209 0.70 -18.08 2.50
N ILE A 210 1.58 -18.13 1.48
CA ILE A 210 2.80 -18.98 1.51
C ILE A 210 3.74 -18.48 2.61
N GLY A 211 3.88 -17.16 2.80
CA GLY A 211 4.73 -16.55 3.81
C GLY A 211 4.30 -16.91 5.23
N MET A 212 3.02 -16.81 5.53
CA MET A 212 2.48 -17.20 6.83
C MET A 212 2.66 -18.71 7.09
N LEU A 213 2.41 -19.55 6.08
CA LEU A 213 2.64 -20.98 6.20
C LEU A 213 4.12 -21.32 6.41
N SER A 214 5.01 -20.79 5.57
CA SER A 214 6.44 -21.03 5.69
C SER A 214 7.00 -20.44 7.00
N GLY A 215 6.51 -19.26 7.43
CA GLY A 215 6.85 -18.66 8.71
C GLY A 215 6.53 -19.56 9.89
N GLY A 216 5.32 -20.12 9.92
CA GLY A 216 4.90 -21.06 10.96
C GLY A 216 5.75 -22.33 10.99
N ILE A 217 5.98 -22.95 9.82
CA ILE A 217 6.76 -24.20 9.73
C ILE A 217 8.25 -23.96 10.07
N LEU A 218 8.84 -22.89 9.52
CA LEU A 218 10.24 -22.58 9.75
C LEU A 218 10.52 -22.08 11.17
N ALA A 219 9.53 -21.51 11.87
CA ALA A 219 9.69 -21.15 13.28
C ALA A 219 9.94 -22.37 14.18
N ASP A 220 9.36 -23.52 13.82
CA ASP A 220 9.56 -24.76 14.59
C ASP A 220 10.91 -25.44 14.27
N ILE A 221 11.50 -25.14 13.13
CA ILE A 221 12.79 -25.73 12.68
C ILE A 221 13.94 -24.74 12.92
N ASN A 222 13.96 -23.68 12.18
CA ASN A 222 14.91 -22.57 12.25
C ASN A 222 14.35 -21.34 11.52
N TRP A 223 13.87 -20.36 12.25
CA TRP A 223 13.30 -19.14 11.67
C TRP A 223 14.29 -18.33 10.82
N ALA A 224 15.62 -18.46 11.04
CA ALA A 224 16.64 -17.76 10.26
C ALA A 224 16.61 -18.15 8.77
N LEU A 225 16.05 -19.33 8.42
CA LEU A 225 15.86 -19.74 7.03
C LEU A 225 14.88 -18.83 6.27
N LEU A 226 13.99 -18.13 6.97
CA LEU A 226 13.13 -17.11 6.35
C LEU A 226 13.93 -16.00 5.69
N LEU A 227 15.13 -15.69 6.20
CA LEU A 227 16.03 -14.69 5.63
C LEU A 227 16.61 -15.13 4.28
N LEU A 228 16.68 -16.43 4.02
CA LEU A 228 17.23 -16.98 2.78
C LEU A 228 16.20 -17.12 1.65
N ILE A 229 14.88 -17.11 1.98
CA ILE A 229 13.82 -17.28 0.98
C ILE A 229 13.93 -16.29 -0.20
N PRO A 230 14.20 -14.99 0.01
CA PRO A 230 14.31 -14.05 -1.09
C PRO A 230 15.44 -14.33 -2.07
N LEU A 231 16.50 -15.07 -1.65
CA LEU A 231 17.59 -15.50 -2.53
C LEU A 231 17.11 -16.42 -3.67
N ALA A 232 16.03 -17.17 -3.47
CA ALA A 232 15.43 -17.96 -4.54
C ALA A 232 15.00 -17.09 -5.74
N GLY A 233 14.80 -15.78 -5.52
CA GLY A 233 14.54 -14.81 -6.57
C GLY A 233 15.69 -14.66 -7.59
N LEU A 234 16.92 -15.02 -7.22
CA LEU A 234 18.05 -15.02 -8.14
C LEU A 234 17.87 -15.99 -9.32
N ALA A 235 17.06 -17.04 -9.15
CA ALA A 235 16.74 -17.98 -10.22
C ALA A 235 15.99 -17.30 -11.40
N PHE A 236 15.37 -16.15 -11.18
CA PHE A 236 14.70 -15.38 -12.24
C PHE A 236 15.64 -14.48 -13.05
N LEU A 237 16.88 -14.24 -12.59
CA LEU A 237 17.85 -13.37 -13.27
C LEU A 237 18.18 -13.82 -14.71
N PRO A 238 18.45 -15.12 -14.97
CA PRO A 238 18.75 -15.56 -16.34
C PRO A 238 17.59 -15.32 -17.30
N ILE A 239 16.34 -15.47 -16.82
CA ILE A 239 15.12 -15.29 -17.60
C ILE A 239 14.91 -13.81 -17.93
N MET A 240 15.14 -12.94 -16.95
CA MET A 240 14.98 -11.48 -17.10
C MET A 240 16.07 -10.90 -18.00
N GLY A 241 17.32 -11.30 -17.81
CA GLY A 241 18.46 -10.87 -18.60
C GLY A 241 18.58 -9.36 -18.72
N ARG A 242 18.94 -8.88 -19.95
CA ARG A 242 19.06 -7.44 -20.25
C ARG A 242 17.76 -6.78 -20.72
N ARG A 243 16.61 -7.43 -20.54
CA ARG A 243 15.32 -6.99 -21.11
C ARG A 243 14.62 -5.87 -20.34
N VAL A 244 15.05 -5.57 -19.12
CA VAL A 244 14.49 -4.43 -18.35
C VAL A 244 14.93 -3.12 -19.02
N PRO A 245 14.00 -2.19 -19.32
CA PRO A 245 14.33 -0.94 -19.99
C PRO A 245 15.38 -0.11 -19.26
N ALA A 246 16.38 0.38 -20.01
CA ALA A 246 17.50 1.16 -19.48
C ALA A 246 17.30 2.67 -19.62
N ARG A 247 16.15 3.13 -20.13
CA ARG A 247 15.90 4.56 -20.40
C ARG A 247 15.35 5.26 -19.16
N ALA A 248 15.84 6.49 -18.92
CA ALA A 248 15.38 7.38 -17.86
C ALA A 248 15.06 8.76 -18.44
N ARG A 249 14.17 9.51 -17.80
CA ARG A 249 13.94 10.93 -18.11
C ARG A 249 14.99 11.80 -17.40
N ALA A 250 15.37 12.89 -18.05
CA ALA A 250 16.17 13.92 -17.40
C ALA A 250 15.28 14.67 -16.39
N GLY A 251 15.69 14.68 -15.13
CA GLY A 251 14.99 15.37 -14.05
C GLY A 251 15.79 15.34 -12.75
N ARG A 252 15.35 16.09 -11.74
CA ARG A 252 15.98 16.11 -10.42
C ARG A 252 15.06 15.49 -9.40
N VAL A 253 15.58 14.51 -8.66
CA VAL A 253 14.90 13.89 -7.51
C VAL A 253 15.10 14.80 -6.31
N ASP A 254 14.04 15.05 -5.55
CA ASP A 254 14.12 15.75 -4.26
C ASP A 254 14.62 14.80 -3.16
N VAL A 255 15.93 14.50 -3.21
CA VAL A 255 16.56 13.58 -2.26
C VAL A 255 16.48 14.11 -0.82
N VAL A 256 16.58 15.43 -0.65
CA VAL A 256 16.55 16.06 0.69
C VAL A 256 15.17 15.93 1.31
N GLY A 257 14.12 16.28 0.57
CA GLY A 257 12.74 16.15 1.05
C GLY A 257 12.40 14.68 1.39
N LEU A 258 12.85 13.76 0.54
CA LEU A 258 12.66 12.33 0.74
C LEU A 258 13.38 11.82 1.99
N ALA A 259 14.63 12.26 2.23
CA ALA A 259 15.39 11.88 3.41
C ALA A 259 14.74 12.39 4.71
N ILE A 260 14.30 13.68 4.73
CA ILE A 260 13.59 14.25 5.88
C ILE A 260 12.30 13.47 6.14
N PHE A 261 11.54 13.16 5.10
CA PHE A 261 10.27 12.43 5.23
C PHE A 261 10.47 11.00 5.75
N SER A 262 11.47 10.29 5.22
CA SER A 262 11.83 8.93 5.67
C SER A 262 12.27 8.92 7.14
N SER A 263 13.05 9.93 7.54
CA SER A 263 13.48 10.10 8.94
C SER A 263 12.29 10.36 9.87
N LEU A 264 11.31 11.18 9.42
CA LEU A 264 10.07 11.41 10.17
C LEU A 264 9.23 10.14 10.33
N ALA A 265 9.10 9.33 9.28
CA ALA A 265 8.38 8.08 9.33
C ALA A 265 9.04 7.10 10.32
N LEU A 266 10.38 7.04 10.32
CA LEU A 266 11.13 6.23 11.28
C LEU A 266 10.96 6.75 12.71
N LEU A 267 11.10 8.06 12.94
CA LEU A 267 10.90 8.68 14.25
C LEU A 267 9.48 8.43 14.79
N LEU A 268 8.46 8.54 13.94
CA LEU A 268 7.08 8.28 14.32
C LEU A 268 6.91 6.84 14.82
N THR A 269 7.57 5.87 14.19
CA THR A 269 7.51 4.47 14.63
C THR A 269 8.23 4.26 15.96
N LEU A 270 9.41 4.86 16.11
CA LEU A 270 10.15 4.77 17.36
C LEU A 270 9.35 5.38 18.51
N VAL A 271 8.66 6.52 18.29
CA VAL A 271 7.75 7.13 19.27
C VAL A 271 6.59 6.20 19.57
N ALA A 272 6.00 5.55 18.55
CA ALA A 272 4.88 4.64 18.74
C ALA A 272 5.27 3.39 19.53
N SER A 273 6.48 2.86 19.33
CA SER A 273 6.98 1.66 20.02
C SER A 273 7.50 1.94 21.42
N ASN A 274 8.12 3.11 21.65
CA ASN A 274 8.71 3.50 22.93
C ASN A 274 8.68 5.03 23.07
N PRO A 275 7.58 5.61 23.62
CA PRO A 275 7.40 7.05 23.68
C PRO A 275 8.36 7.68 24.69
N ARG A 276 9.42 8.32 24.19
CA ARG A 276 10.35 9.12 24.97
C ARG A 276 10.24 10.59 24.57
N TRP A 277 10.30 11.50 25.52
CA TRP A 277 10.12 12.94 25.30
C TRP A 277 11.06 13.51 24.21
N TRP A 278 12.32 13.03 24.16
CA TRP A 278 13.29 13.48 23.16
C TRP A 278 12.97 12.98 21.72
N LEU A 279 12.36 11.79 21.58
CA LEU A 279 11.86 11.29 20.30
C LEU A 279 10.66 12.11 19.83
N ILE A 280 9.76 12.46 20.76
CA ILE A 280 8.59 13.31 20.48
C ILE A 280 9.07 14.72 20.06
N ALA A 281 10.03 15.30 20.78
CA ALA A 281 10.62 16.58 20.42
C ALA A 281 11.29 16.52 19.02
N GLY A 282 12.03 15.45 18.73
CA GLY A 282 12.62 15.22 17.41
C GLY A 282 11.57 15.10 16.29
N LEU A 283 10.47 14.40 16.55
CA LEU A 283 9.35 14.26 15.59
C LEU A 283 8.68 15.62 15.31
N VAL A 284 8.41 16.41 16.34
CA VAL A 284 7.82 17.75 16.21
C VAL A 284 8.76 18.69 15.44
N LEU A 285 10.04 18.74 15.85
CA LEU A 285 11.04 19.57 15.19
C LEU A 285 11.24 19.18 13.72
N GLY A 286 11.38 17.87 13.46
CA GLY A 286 11.48 17.33 12.11
C GLY A 286 10.24 17.64 11.25
N GLY A 287 9.05 17.57 11.83
CA GLY A 287 7.79 17.97 11.19
C GLY A 287 7.76 19.44 10.79
N VAL A 288 8.24 20.32 11.69
CA VAL A 288 8.36 21.78 11.39
C VAL A 288 9.39 22.02 10.28
N ILE A 289 10.54 21.34 10.33
CA ILE A 289 11.57 21.42 9.29
C ILE A 289 11.01 20.97 7.95
N PHE A 290 10.33 19.82 7.92
CA PHE A 290 9.69 19.29 6.72
C PHE A 290 8.65 20.26 6.13
N TRP A 291 7.76 20.78 6.99
CA TRP A 291 6.73 21.74 6.56
C TRP A 291 7.32 23.02 5.97
N ARG A 292 8.41 23.53 6.56
CA ARG A 292 9.15 24.67 6.03
C ARG A 292 9.86 24.34 4.72
N TYR A 293 10.48 23.17 4.65
CA TYR A 293 11.17 22.68 3.47
C TYR A 293 10.24 22.57 2.25
N ILE A 294 9.11 21.86 2.36
CA ILE A 294 8.16 21.69 1.25
C ILE A 294 7.53 23.01 0.78
N GLY A 295 7.57 24.05 1.62
CA GLY A 295 7.10 25.38 1.26
C GLY A 295 8.12 26.27 0.55
N ARG A 296 9.42 25.90 0.61
CA ARG A 296 10.53 26.68 0.02
C ARG A 296 11.21 25.96 -1.14
N ALA A 297 11.13 24.65 -1.21
CA ALA A 297 11.75 23.86 -2.27
C ALA A 297 11.13 24.21 -3.64
N ARG A 298 11.97 24.39 -4.66
CA ARG A 298 11.52 24.74 -6.04
C ARG A 298 10.72 23.63 -6.71
N ALA A 299 11.04 22.36 -6.39
CA ALA A 299 10.36 21.18 -6.92
C ALA A 299 10.26 20.11 -5.81
N PRO A 300 9.43 20.33 -4.76
CA PRO A 300 9.29 19.36 -3.69
C PRO A 300 8.61 18.11 -4.22
N PHE A 301 9.01 16.94 -3.69
CA PHE A 301 8.39 15.68 -4.07
C PHE A 301 6.91 15.61 -3.65
N ILE A 302 6.54 16.31 -2.56
CA ILE A 302 5.16 16.53 -2.09
C ILE A 302 4.95 18.03 -1.88
N THR A 303 3.82 18.54 -2.34
CA THR A 303 3.43 19.95 -2.17
C THR A 303 2.55 20.12 -0.93
N ARG A 304 2.54 21.33 -0.34
CA ARG A 304 1.63 21.64 0.78
C ARG A 304 0.16 21.43 0.41
N SER A 305 -0.21 21.70 -0.85
CA SER A 305 -1.57 21.50 -1.35
C SER A 305 -2.05 20.05 -1.24
N PHE A 306 -1.14 19.09 -1.16
CA PHE A 306 -1.47 17.68 -0.95
C PHE A 306 -2.03 17.44 0.45
N PHE A 307 -1.42 18.05 1.48
CA PHE A 307 -1.86 17.94 2.87
C PHE A 307 -3.12 18.77 3.17
N THR A 308 -3.36 19.84 2.42
CA THR A 308 -4.56 20.70 2.57
C THR A 308 -5.76 20.19 1.76
N ASN A 309 -5.59 19.12 0.97
CA ASN A 309 -6.68 18.48 0.24
C ASN A 309 -7.57 17.69 1.22
N VAL A 310 -8.66 18.30 1.67
CA VAL A 310 -9.56 17.72 2.68
C VAL A 310 -10.16 16.37 2.24
N PRO A 311 -10.67 16.17 1.00
CA PRO A 311 -11.15 14.86 0.54
C PRO A 311 -10.09 13.77 0.62
N TRP A 312 -8.86 14.08 0.21
CA TRP A 312 -7.74 13.15 0.29
C TRP A 312 -7.35 12.85 1.75
N ALA A 313 -7.22 13.89 2.59
CA ALA A 313 -6.86 13.73 4.00
C ALA A 313 -7.87 12.83 4.75
N ARG A 314 -9.16 12.92 4.44
CA ARG A 314 -10.20 12.03 4.99
C ARG A 314 -10.03 10.58 4.55
N SER A 315 -9.72 10.35 3.27
CA SER A 315 -9.46 8.99 2.77
C SER A 315 -8.26 8.36 3.46
N ILE A 316 -7.18 9.14 3.63
CA ILE A 316 -5.98 8.68 4.33
C ILE A 316 -6.26 8.44 5.83
N SER A 317 -7.06 9.26 6.49
CA SER A 317 -7.38 9.04 7.92
C SER A 317 -8.14 7.72 8.15
N LEU A 318 -9.06 7.35 7.25
CA LEU A 318 -9.72 6.05 7.29
C LEU A 318 -8.71 4.90 7.13
N ILE A 319 -7.77 5.04 6.21
CA ILE A 319 -6.70 4.06 5.99
C ILE A 319 -5.85 3.93 7.26
N LEU A 320 -5.40 5.03 7.83
CA LEU A 320 -4.57 5.04 9.04
C LEU A 320 -5.26 4.30 10.20
N ILE A 321 -6.56 4.55 10.40
CA ILE A 321 -7.35 3.92 11.47
C ILE A 321 -7.51 2.41 11.23
N VAL A 322 -7.87 1.99 10.02
CA VAL A 322 -8.22 0.59 9.74
C VAL A 322 -6.97 -0.26 9.53
N TYR A 323 -5.95 0.27 8.83
CA TYR A 323 -4.73 -0.49 8.54
C TYR A 323 -3.76 -0.60 9.72
N CYS A 324 -3.90 0.19 10.80
CA CYS A 324 -3.05 0.07 11.97
C CYS A 324 -3.10 -1.33 12.61
N MET A 325 -4.19 -2.07 12.44
CA MET A 325 -4.31 -3.44 12.95
C MET A 325 -3.78 -4.51 11.98
N ASN A 326 -3.49 -4.18 10.71
CA ASN A 326 -3.23 -5.16 9.66
C ASN A 326 -2.05 -6.11 9.98
N PHE A 327 -0.91 -5.57 10.45
CA PHE A 327 0.25 -6.39 10.82
C PHE A 327 0.12 -7.04 12.21
N THR A 328 -0.84 -6.58 13.02
CA THR A 328 -1.03 -7.08 14.40
C THR A 328 -1.89 -8.32 14.45
N VAL A 329 -2.85 -8.47 13.51
CA VAL A 329 -3.90 -9.52 13.62
C VAL A 329 -3.31 -10.93 13.52
N ALA A 330 -2.36 -11.17 12.61
CA ALA A 330 -1.76 -12.50 12.47
C ALA A 330 -0.90 -12.91 13.68
N PRO A 331 0.00 -12.06 14.22
CA PRO A 331 0.66 -12.32 15.50
C PRO A 331 -0.30 -12.51 16.67
N LEU A 332 -1.37 -11.73 16.74
CA LEU A 332 -2.41 -11.89 17.75
C LEU A 332 -3.03 -13.29 17.69
N MET A 333 -3.33 -13.80 16.50
CA MET A 333 -3.84 -15.16 16.33
C MET A 333 -2.83 -16.23 16.75
N ASN A 334 -1.54 -15.98 16.49
CA ASN A 334 -0.48 -16.89 16.92
C ASN A 334 -0.41 -16.94 18.47
N CYS A 335 -0.43 -15.78 19.13
CA CYS A 335 -0.41 -15.71 20.59
C CYS A 335 -1.68 -16.31 21.24
N ILE A 336 -2.87 -16.10 20.65
CA ILE A 336 -4.12 -16.72 21.11
C ILE A 336 -4.06 -18.24 20.93
N GLY A 337 -3.54 -18.69 19.76
CA GLY A 337 -3.38 -20.11 19.46
C GLY A 337 -2.49 -20.83 20.48
N ASP A 338 -1.38 -20.24 20.82
CA ASP A 338 -0.46 -20.75 21.84
C ASP A 338 -1.08 -20.71 23.24
N ALA A 339 -1.52 -19.52 23.69
CA ALA A 339 -1.95 -19.30 25.08
C ALA A 339 -3.24 -20.04 25.47
N TYR A 340 -4.22 -20.17 24.56
CA TYR A 340 -5.51 -20.80 24.86
C TYR A 340 -5.60 -22.26 24.41
N TYR A 341 -4.82 -22.66 23.43
CA TYR A 341 -5.00 -23.96 22.76
C TYR A 341 -3.71 -24.77 22.64
N GLY A 342 -2.55 -24.25 23.06
CA GLY A 342 -1.24 -24.92 22.94
C GLY A 342 -0.87 -25.23 21.49
N LEU A 343 -1.32 -24.38 20.53
CA LEU A 343 -1.04 -24.59 19.11
C LEU A 343 0.34 -24.06 18.76
N THR A 344 1.10 -24.84 17.98
CA THR A 344 2.36 -24.37 17.42
C THR A 344 2.13 -23.30 16.32
N PRO A 345 3.12 -22.44 16.00
CA PRO A 345 3.03 -21.49 14.90
C PRO A 345 2.65 -22.13 13.55
N ALA A 346 3.12 -23.34 13.29
CA ALA A 346 2.75 -24.11 12.09
C ALA A 346 1.25 -24.45 12.08
N GLN A 347 0.72 -24.92 13.20
CA GLN A 347 -0.70 -25.27 13.31
C GLN A 347 -1.60 -24.02 13.19
N VAL A 348 -1.18 -22.88 13.73
CA VAL A 348 -1.90 -21.61 13.56
C VAL A 348 -1.86 -21.19 12.10
N SER A 349 -0.68 -21.22 11.44
CA SER A 349 -0.54 -20.79 10.06
C SER A 349 -1.45 -21.58 9.09
N VAL A 350 -1.59 -22.89 9.30
CA VAL A 350 -2.54 -23.73 8.52
C VAL A 350 -3.98 -23.24 8.71
N ARG A 351 -4.38 -22.84 9.92
CA ARG A 351 -5.72 -22.31 10.20
C ARG A 351 -5.97 -20.94 9.57
N LEU A 352 -4.91 -20.19 9.24
CA LEU A 352 -5.02 -18.89 8.56
C LEU A 352 -5.20 -19.03 7.04
N LEU A 353 -4.83 -20.16 6.42
CA LEU A 353 -4.90 -20.35 4.96
C LEU A 353 -6.28 -20.05 4.35
N PRO A 354 -7.41 -20.52 4.93
CA PRO A 354 -8.74 -20.19 4.39
C PRO A 354 -8.98 -18.69 4.31
N ALA A 355 -8.50 -17.93 5.28
CA ALA A 355 -8.65 -16.47 5.33
C ALA A 355 -7.95 -15.80 4.14
N TYR A 356 -6.76 -16.27 3.76
CA TYR A 356 -6.04 -15.72 2.58
C TYR A 356 -6.70 -16.12 1.26
N CYS A 357 -7.29 -17.31 1.17
CA CYS A 357 -8.11 -17.68 0.02
C CYS A 357 -9.34 -16.76 -0.12
N VAL A 358 -10.00 -16.46 1.00
CA VAL A 358 -11.12 -15.50 1.05
C VAL A 358 -10.65 -14.09 0.67
N ALA A 359 -9.49 -13.65 1.17
CA ALA A 359 -8.91 -12.35 0.81
C ALA A 359 -8.66 -12.22 -0.70
N LEU A 360 -8.10 -13.27 -1.31
CA LEU A 360 -7.88 -13.30 -2.76
C LEU A 360 -9.21 -13.23 -3.53
N ALA A 361 -10.20 -14.03 -3.15
CA ALA A 361 -11.51 -14.04 -3.80
C ALA A 361 -12.22 -12.69 -3.68
N THR A 362 -12.19 -12.06 -2.49
CA THR A 362 -12.81 -10.75 -2.26
C THR A 362 -12.05 -9.62 -2.95
N ALA A 363 -10.73 -9.67 -3.04
CA ALA A 363 -9.93 -8.71 -3.80
C ALA A 363 -10.30 -8.75 -5.30
N MET A 364 -10.43 -9.95 -5.88
CA MET A 364 -10.78 -10.12 -7.30
C MET A 364 -12.22 -9.65 -7.61
N THR A 365 -13.15 -9.82 -6.68
CA THR A 365 -14.57 -9.48 -6.87
C THR A 365 -14.91 -8.04 -6.46
N SER A 366 -14.06 -7.38 -5.69
CA SER A 366 -14.28 -6.05 -5.10
C SER A 366 -14.67 -4.99 -6.13
N GLY A 367 -14.02 -4.94 -7.29
CA GLY A 367 -14.35 -4.01 -8.36
C GLY A 367 -15.76 -4.21 -8.93
N ALA A 368 -16.19 -5.47 -9.11
CA ALA A 368 -17.53 -5.79 -9.58
C ALA A 368 -18.61 -5.46 -8.52
N VAL A 369 -18.32 -5.71 -7.26
CA VAL A 369 -19.18 -5.34 -6.13
C VAL A 369 -19.33 -3.82 -6.05
N MET A 370 -18.20 -3.09 -6.10
CA MET A 370 -18.19 -1.63 -6.07
C MET A 370 -19.00 -1.01 -7.24
N ALA A 371 -18.92 -1.59 -8.43
CA ALA A 371 -19.71 -1.14 -9.59
C ALA A 371 -21.22 -1.31 -9.38
N ARG A 372 -21.66 -2.32 -8.61
CA ARG A 372 -23.09 -2.61 -8.35
C ARG A 372 -23.68 -1.78 -7.20
N ILE A 373 -22.98 -1.71 -6.07
CA ILE A 373 -23.52 -1.10 -4.84
C ILE A 373 -22.96 0.30 -4.55
N GLY A 374 -21.95 0.73 -5.29
CA GLY A 374 -21.29 2.02 -5.15
C GLY A 374 -20.16 2.01 -4.12
N ARG A 375 -19.21 2.95 -4.26
CA ARG A 375 -17.97 3.05 -3.48
C ARG A 375 -18.20 3.11 -1.97
N GLY A 376 -19.03 4.05 -1.48
CA GLY A 376 -19.24 4.24 -0.03
C GLY A 376 -19.85 3.02 0.64
N ARG A 377 -20.84 2.36 0.00
CA ARG A 377 -21.41 1.11 0.53
C ARG A 377 -20.40 -0.02 0.56
N THR A 378 -19.53 -0.10 -0.45
CA THR A 378 -18.45 -1.12 -0.49
C THR A 378 -17.45 -0.90 0.65
N VAL A 379 -16.99 0.34 0.89
CA VAL A 379 -16.11 0.66 2.03
C VAL A 379 -16.75 0.25 3.34
N ARG A 380 -18.00 0.62 3.58
CA ARG A 380 -18.72 0.25 4.81
C ARG A 380 -18.84 -1.25 4.98
N ALA A 381 -19.20 -1.98 3.94
CA ALA A 381 -19.28 -3.44 3.98
C ALA A 381 -17.91 -4.06 4.34
N CYS A 382 -16.82 -3.59 3.74
CA CYS A 382 -15.48 -4.06 4.06
C CYS A 382 -15.09 -3.81 5.52
N VAL A 383 -15.31 -2.58 6.01
CA VAL A 383 -14.98 -2.24 7.41
C VAL A 383 -15.90 -2.96 8.39
N SER A 384 -17.18 -3.21 8.02
CA SER A 384 -18.09 -4.03 8.84
C SER A 384 -17.65 -5.49 8.93
N LEU A 385 -17.07 -6.06 7.87
CA LEU A 385 -16.46 -7.40 7.93
C LEU A 385 -15.27 -7.42 8.89
N ILE A 386 -14.39 -6.41 8.83
CA ILE A 386 -13.27 -6.28 9.78
C ILE A 386 -13.79 -6.15 11.21
N LEU A 387 -14.82 -5.33 11.43
CA LEU A 387 -15.47 -5.18 12.72
C LEU A 387 -16.03 -6.50 13.24
N ALA A 388 -16.74 -7.26 12.40
CA ALA A 388 -17.31 -8.56 12.78
C ALA A 388 -16.22 -9.55 13.19
N GLY A 389 -15.12 -9.62 12.43
CA GLY A 389 -13.99 -10.51 12.73
C GLY A 389 -13.27 -10.12 14.03
N THR A 390 -13.01 -8.83 14.25
CA THR A 390 -12.37 -8.35 15.49
C THR A 390 -13.29 -8.51 16.72
N ALA A 391 -14.61 -8.32 16.55
CA ALA A 391 -15.61 -8.59 17.58
C ALA A 391 -15.67 -10.09 17.93
N LEU A 392 -15.60 -10.96 16.92
CA LEU A 392 -15.55 -12.41 17.14
C LEU A 392 -14.33 -12.81 17.99
N ILE A 393 -13.16 -12.21 17.74
CA ILE A 393 -12.00 -12.42 18.60
C ILE A 393 -12.30 -11.95 20.02
N ALA A 394 -12.78 -10.71 20.20
CA ALA A 394 -12.99 -10.11 21.51
C ALA A 394 -13.96 -10.90 22.39
N LEU A 395 -15.01 -11.49 21.77
CA LEU A 395 -16.08 -12.18 22.48
C LEU A 395 -15.84 -13.69 22.62
N CYS A 396 -15.24 -14.32 21.61
CA CYS A 396 -15.22 -15.78 21.46
C CYS A 396 -13.82 -16.39 21.49
N MET A 397 -12.76 -15.64 21.85
CA MET A 397 -11.36 -16.13 21.73
C MET A 397 -11.05 -17.41 22.52
N SER A 398 -11.87 -17.78 23.50
CA SER A 398 -11.72 -19.00 24.32
C SER A 398 -12.68 -20.12 23.94
N MET A 399 -13.54 -19.95 22.92
CA MET A 399 -14.60 -20.91 22.58
C MET A 399 -14.14 -22.06 21.69
N GLY A 400 -12.91 -22.02 21.20
CA GLY A 400 -12.33 -23.10 20.38
C GLY A 400 -11.41 -22.59 19.26
N PRO A 401 -10.50 -23.42 18.75
CA PRO A 401 -9.52 -23.03 17.74
C PRO A 401 -10.15 -22.57 16.42
N TRP A 402 -11.41 -22.93 16.13
CA TRP A 402 -12.15 -22.50 14.95
C TRP A 402 -12.34 -20.98 14.87
N VAL A 403 -12.34 -20.30 16.05
CA VAL A 403 -12.46 -18.83 16.14
C VAL A 403 -11.33 -18.16 15.39
N ILE A 404 -10.10 -18.71 15.44
CA ILE A 404 -8.94 -18.19 14.72
C ILE A 404 -9.27 -18.13 13.22
N THR A 405 -9.72 -19.25 12.64
CA THR A 405 -10.05 -19.33 11.20
C THR A 405 -11.22 -18.42 10.84
N ALA A 406 -12.32 -18.48 11.61
CA ALA A 406 -13.53 -17.72 11.30
C ALA A 406 -13.28 -16.20 11.39
N ALA A 407 -12.66 -15.74 12.47
CA ALA A 407 -12.33 -14.32 12.65
C ALA A 407 -11.43 -13.79 11.55
N MET A 408 -10.40 -14.55 11.20
CA MET A 408 -9.47 -14.17 10.14
C MET A 408 -10.14 -14.16 8.76
N CYS A 409 -11.06 -15.07 8.47
CA CYS A 409 -11.85 -15.03 7.23
C CYS A 409 -12.63 -13.71 7.11
N PHE A 410 -13.30 -13.25 8.17
CA PHE A 410 -14.00 -11.97 8.16
C PHE A 410 -13.03 -10.78 7.99
N ILE A 411 -11.95 -10.74 8.76
CA ILE A 411 -10.98 -9.64 8.73
C ILE A 411 -10.32 -9.55 7.36
N TYR A 412 -9.84 -10.66 6.82
CA TYR A 412 -9.14 -10.67 5.53
C TYR A 412 -10.09 -10.55 4.34
N ALA A 413 -11.36 -10.96 4.46
CA ALA A 413 -12.40 -10.60 3.49
C ALA A 413 -12.56 -9.07 3.39
N GLY A 414 -12.58 -8.40 4.52
CA GLY A 414 -12.65 -6.94 4.58
C GLY A 414 -11.41 -6.28 3.98
N PHE A 415 -10.21 -6.66 4.41
CA PHE A 415 -8.95 -6.08 3.88
C PHE A 415 -8.76 -6.36 2.39
N GLY A 416 -9.04 -7.56 1.92
CA GLY A 416 -8.93 -7.92 0.50
C GLY A 416 -9.83 -7.07 -0.39
N ALA A 417 -11.09 -6.88 0.02
CA ALA A 417 -12.05 -6.10 -0.75
C ALA A 417 -11.84 -4.58 -0.62
N LEU A 418 -11.23 -4.09 0.47
CA LEU A 418 -11.06 -2.66 0.76
C LEU A 418 -10.05 -1.98 -0.17
N PHE A 419 -9.12 -2.71 -0.75
CA PHE A 419 -8.05 -2.19 -1.59
C PHE A 419 -8.59 -1.38 -2.78
N THR A 420 -9.52 -1.96 -3.55
CA THR A 420 -10.09 -1.34 -4.75
C THR A 420 -10.81 -0.01 -4.48
N PRO A 421 -11.77 0.10 -3.53
CA PRO A 421 -12.47 1.35 -3.26
C PRO A 421 -11.58 2.44 -2.65
N ILE A 422 -10.51 2.08 -1.93
CA ILE A 422 -9.53 3.03 -1.43
C ILE A 422 -8.81 3.71 -2.60
N TYR A 423 -8.25 2.93 -3.54
CA TYR A 423 -7.56 3.48 -4.70
C TYR A 423 -8.49 4.31 -5.59
N ASP A 424 -9.73 3.86 -5.81
CA ASP A 424 -10.73 4.64 -6.53
C ASP A 424 -11.01 5.99 -5.86
N THR A 425 -11.08 6.02 -4.52
CA THR A 425 -11.23 7.27 -3.76
C THR A 425 -10.02 8.18 -3.93
N VAL A 426 -8.82 7.62 -3.83
CA VAL A 426 -7.56 8.37 -3.99
C VAL A 426 -7.49 9.00 -5.39
N PHE A 427 -7.79 8.25 -6.45
CA PHE A 427 -7.80 8.77 -7.81
C PHE A 427 -8.87 9.85 -8.03
N ALA A 428 -10.02 9.73 -7.39
CA ALA A 428 -11.10 10.72 -7.50
C ALA A 428 -10.81 12.04 -6.75
N THR A 429 -9.86 12.05 -5.82
CA THR A 429 -9.56 13.22 -4.97
C THR A 429 -8.33 14.01 -5.41
N VAL A 430 -7.56 13.51 -6.38
CA VAL A 430 -6.29 14.09 -6.82
C VAL A 430 -6.39 14.55 -8.27
N ALA A 431 -5.70 15.64 -8.60
CA ALA A 431 -5.69 16.20 -9.95
C ALA A 431 -5.06 15.24 -10.98
N PRO A 432 -5.53 15.24 -12.23
CA PRO A 432 -4.93 14.46 -13.32
C PRO A 432 -3.42 14.76 -13.44
N GLY A 433 -2.59 13.72 -13.48
CA GLY A 433 -1.12 13.84 -13.53
C GLY A 433 -0.41 13.70 -12.19
N GLN A 434 -1.14 13.65 -11.06
CA GLN A 434 -0.59 13.40 -9.73
C GLN A 434 -0.90 11.98 -9.20
N ASN A 435 -1.51 11.14 -10.02
CA ASN A 435 -1.98 9.81 -9.61
C ASN A 435 -0.84 8.93 -9.06
N GLY A 436 0.34 8.96 -9.65
CA GLY A 436 1.49 8.18 -9.17
C GLY A 436 1.92 8.57 -7.75
N ARG A 437 1.98 9.88 -7.46
CA ARG A 437 2.29 10.40 -6.12
C ARG A 437 1.19 10.06 -5.11
N ALA A 438 -0.07 10.12 -5.53
CA ALA A 438 -1.21 9.79 -4.69
C ALA A 438 -1.22 8.30 -4.31
N VAL A 439 -0.93 7.40 -5.26
CA VAL A 439 -0.77 5.96 -5.01
C VAL A 439 0.37 5.72 -4.04
N ALA A 440 1.55 6.29 -4.30
CA ALA A 440 2.71 6.12 -3.45
C ALA A 440 2.49 6.60 -2.01
N MET A 441 1.76 7.72 -1.84
CA MET A 441 1.37 8.23 -0.51
C MET A 441 0.34 7.33 0.17
N ASN A 442 -0.59 6.76 -0.60
CA ASN A 442 -1.55 5.80 -0.09
C ASN A 442 -0.85 4.53 0.41
N ASP A 443 0.07 3.97 -0.38
CA ASP A 443 0.84 2.78 0.00
C ASP A 443 1.69 3.04 1.25
N LEU A 444 2.33 4.22 1.32
CA LEU A 444 3.05 4.63 2.52
C LEU A 444 2.13 4.73 3.74
N ALA A 445 0.93 5.31 3.59
CA ALA A 445 -0.04 5.41 4.68
C ALA A 445 -0.51 4.01 5.12
N MET A 446 -0.79 3.10 4.20
CA MET A 446 -1.20 1.73 4.50
C MET A 446 -0.10 0.97 5.25
N GLN A 447 1.10 0.93 4.70
CA GLN A 447 2.21 0.18 5.28
C GLN A 447 2.74 0.85 6.55
N GLY A 448 2.83 2.17 6.56
CA GLY A 448 3.27 2.94 7.71
C GLY A 448 2.31 2.81 8.90
N SER A 449 0.98 2.89 8.68
CA SER A 449 0.01 2.70 9.76
C SER A 449 0.04 1.29 10.32
N ALA A 450 0.17 0.26 9.47
CA ALA A 450 0.30 -1.12 9.90
C ALA A 450 1.58 -1.34 10.73
N ALA A 451 2.69 -0.73 10.32
CA ALA A 451 3.95 -0.79 11.05
C ALA A 451 3.91 -0.06 12.40
N ILE A 452 3.26 1.11 12.45
CA ILE A 452 3.02 1.84 13.72
C ILE A 452 2.12 1.00 14.63
N GLY A 453 1.04 0.44 14.07
CA GLY A 453 0.09 -0.38 14.82
C GLY A 453 0.78 -1.55 15.52
N ILE A 454 1.63 -2.31 14.82
CA ILE A 454 2.33 -3.44 15.45
C ILE A 454 3.28 -2.97 16.56
N GLY A 455 3.96 -1.82 16.36
CA GLY A 455 4.80 -1.23 17.40
C GLY A 455 4.01 -0.89 18.67
N VAL A 456 2.81 -0.32 18.53
CA VAL A 456 1.93 0.02 19.65
C VAL A 456 1.35 -1.23 20.33
N PHE A 457 0.98 -2.25 19.55
CA PHE A 457 0.33 -3.44 20.10
C PHE A 457 1.30 -4.49 20.64
N THR A 458 2.59 -4.46 20.28
CA THR A 458 3.58 -5.45 20.73
C THR A 458 3.67 -5.57 22.26
N PRO A 459 3.71 -4.49 23.07
CA PRO A 459 3.76 -4.63 24.52
C PRO A 459 2.51 -5.34 25.10
N LEU A 460 1.33 -5.08 24.51
CA LEU A 460 0.08 -5.74 24.89
C LEU A 460 0.04 -7.21 24.46
N LEU A 461 0.64 -7.54 23.30
CA LEU A 461 0.80 -8.94 22.88
C LEU A 461 1.72 -9.71 23.85
N ALA A 462 2.84 -9.11 24.23
CA ALA A 462 3.81 -9.72 25.15
C ALA A 462 3.24 -9.91 26.57
N SER A 463 2.35 -9.02 27.03
CA SER A 463 1.72 -9.11 28.36
C SER A 463 0.46 -9.99 28.39
N GLY A 464 0.06 -10.62 27.28
CA GLY A 464 -1.16 -11.41 27.20
C GLY A 464 -2.46 -10.60 27.12
N GLY A 465 -2.37 -9.31 26.83
CA GLY A 465 -3.51 -8.39 26.72
C GLY A 465 -4.37 -8.58 25.45
N PHE A 466 -4.60 -9.82 25.01
CA PHE A 466 -5.22 -10.15 23.71
C PHE A 466 -6.64 -9.58 23.56
N ARG A 467 -7.43 -9.64 24.66
CA ARG A 467 -8.79 -9.07 24.67
C ARG A 467 -8.78 -7.55 24.54
N ALA A 468 -7.83 -6.87 25.18
CA ALA A 468 -7.66 -5.42 25.05
C ALA A 468 -7.31 -5.03 23.60
N ILE A 469 -6.40 -5.76 22.95
CA ILE A 469 -6.06 -5.55 21.54
C ILE A 469 -7.29 -5.73 20.65
N ALA A 470 -8.04 -6.83 20.85
CA ALA A 470 -9.24 -7.09 20.06
C ALA A 470 -10.30 -5.98 20.23
N LEU A 471 -10.51 -5.48 21.46
CA LEU A 471 -11.42 -4.36 21.73
C LEU A 471 -10.95 -3.05 21.09
N ILE A 472 -9.65 -2.75 21.12
CA ILE A 472 -9.08 -1.58 20.43
C ILE A 472 -9.31 -1.70 18.92
N CYS A 473 -9.13 -2.89 18.34
CA CYS A 473 -9.42 -3.14 16.94
C CYS A 473 -10.91 -2.97 16.60
N VAL A 474 -11.81 -3.42 17.49
CA VAL A 474 -13.26 -3.18 17.36
C VAL A 474 -13.56 -1.69 17.36
N LEU A 475 -13.00 -0.92 18.30
CA LEU A 475 -13.18 0.52 18.37
C LEU A 475 -12.62 1.22 17.12
N ALA A 476 -11.45 0.82 16.63
CA ALA A 476 -10.86 1.37 15.41
C ALA A 476 -11.75 1.10 14.18
N ALA A 477 -12.28 -0.10 14.02
CA ALA A 477 -13.21 -0.41 12.93
C ALA A 477 -14.54 0.34 13.06
N ALA A 478 -15.10 0.43 14.26
CA ALA A 478 -16.34 1.17 14.53
C ALA A 478 -16.18 2.68 14.26
N THR A 479 -15.06 3.28 14.69
CA THR A 479 -14.77 4.70 14.38
C THR A 479 -14.57 4.94 12.90
N GLY A 480 -14.00 3.98 12.14
CA GLY A 480 -13.91 4.02 10.69
C GLY A 480 -15.29 4.09 10.02
N ILE A 481 -16.23 3.24 10.46
CA ILE A 481 -17.61 3.25 9.96
C ILE A 481 -18.32 4.57 10.33
N ALA A 482 -18.23 4.99 11.60
CA ALA A 482 -18.87 6.22 12.06
C ALA A 482 -18.35 7.46 11.31
N GLY A 483 -17.03 7.51 11.05
CA GLY A 483 -16.39 8.58 10.28
C GLY A 483 -16.91 8.66 8.84
N ASP A 484 -17.07 7.51 8.15
CA ASP A 484 -17.63 7.47 6.79
C ASP A 484 -19.12 7.91 6.78
N TRP A 485 -19.92 7.47 7.75
CA TRP A 485 -21.32 7.90 7.90
C TRP A 485 -21.43 9.39 8.17
N ALA A 486 -20.66 9.94 9.08
CA ALA A 486 -20.66 11.37 9.38
C ALA A 486 -20.29 12.20 8.15
N HIS A 487 -19.29 11.72 7.39
CA HIS A 487 -18.90 12.36 6.13
C HIS A 487 -20.03 12.37 5.11
N GLU A 488 -20.71 11.25 4.87
CA GLU A 488 -21.81 11.16 3.92
C GLU A 488 -22.98 12.05 4.34
N TYR A 489 -23.30 12.08 5.64
CA TYR A 489 -24.35 12.92 6.21
C TYR A 489 -24.08 14.42 6.01
N LEU A 490 -22.85 14.86 6.34
CA LEU A 490 -22.47 16.28 6.17
C LEU A 490 -22.42 16.69 4.69
N TYR A 491 -21.98 15.78 3.82
CA TYR A 491 -21.97 16.05 2.37
C TYR A 491 -23.36 16.17 1.76
N ARG A 492 -24.33 15.38 2.26
CA ARG A 492 -25.74 15.47 1.80
C ARG A 492 -26.45 16.73 2.31
N ARG A 493 -26.09 17.26 3.50
CA ARG A 493 -26.65 18.51 4.04
C ARG A 493 -26.09 19.77 3.40
N GLY A 494 -24.89 19.71 2.85
CA GLY A 494 -24.22 20.84 2.18
C GLY A 494 -24.60 20.99 0.69
N ARG A 495 -25.46 20.11 0.17
CA ARG A 495 -26.11 20.21 -1.14
C ARG A 495 -27.57 20.63 -0.99
#